data_83a0e98e6691b5c1542e78dda9e9e9c7
#
_entry.id   83a0e98e6691b5c1542e78dda9e9e9c7
#
_cell.length_a   1.000
_cell.length_b   1.000
_cell.length_c   1.000
_cell.angle_alpha   90.00
_cell.angle_beta   90.00
_cell.angle_gamma   90.00
#
_symmetry.space_group_name_H-M   'P 1'
#
loop_
_entity.id
_entity.type
_entity.pdbx_description
1 polymer ?
#
loop_
_entity_poly.entity_id
_entity_poly.type
_entity_poly.pdbx_seq_one_letter_code
_entity_poly.pdbx_strand_id
1 'polypeptide(L)'
;MTNLIVAKQLSKQFQKYKAIENLNFTVEEGEILGFLGPSGSGKTTTINILTGQLTPSQGETYILGKSSLQLKEKDLSKIGLITENSGFYEKLTLHDNLLFFAKLYNVSLDYIDDLMKRVGLYDHRKTLAEKLSTGMKQRMLLVRAIINKPKVLFLDEPTSGLDPSTSQTIHALIKELKEHGTTIFLTTHDMHEATILCDKIVLLNKGKIVEEGKPAELIQKYNTNKMVKVTYCSGQEKVIPFSELNHITAIQDIQTIHSCEPTLEDIFIQLTGGKLNV
;
A
#
# COMPACT_ATOMS: atom_id res chain seq x y z
N MET A 1 13.14 8.58 16.42
CA MET A 1 12.61 8.69 15.04
C MET A 1 11.43 9.65 15.06
N THR A 2 11.21 10.40 14.00
CA THR A 2 10.14 11.41 13.95
C THR A 2 8.91 10.81 13.29
N ASN A 3 7.74 10.91 13.95
CA ASN A 3 6.49 10.47 13.35
C ASN A 3 5.99 11.53 12.35
N LEU A 4 5.89 11.19 11.08
CA LEU A 4 5.38 12.09 10.04
C LEU A 4 3.86 12.02 9.84
N ILE A 5 3.25 10.88 10.19
CA ILE A 5 1.79 10.71 10.22
C ILE A 5 1.39 10.22 11.61
N VAL A 6 0.37 10.83 12.17
CA VAL A 6 -0.16 10.45 13.49
C VAL A 6 -1.68 10.50 13.46
N ALA A 7 -2.33 9.44 13.92
CA ALA A 7 -3.76 9.40 14.18
C ALA A 7 -3.99 9.06 15.66
N LYS A 8 -4.79 9.86 16.36
CA LYS A 8 -5.12 9.70 17.77
C LYS A 8 -6.63 9.63 17.95
N GLN A 9 -7.11 8.50 18.47
CA GLN A 9 -8.52 8.24 18.77
C GLN A 9 -9.46 8.61 17.60
N LEU A 10 -8.97 8.37 16.37
CA LEU A 10 -9.61 8.81 15.16
C LEU A 10 -10.92 8.05 14.92
N SER A 11 -12.02 8.77 14.79
CA SER A 11 -13.33 8.20 14.49
C SER A 11 -14.06 9.02 13.44
N LYS A 12 -14.82 8.35 12.59
CA LYS A 12 -15.70 8.97 11.60
C LYS A 12 -17.02 8.26 11.51
N GLN A 13 -18.08 9.02 11.66
CA GLN A 13 -19.46 8.57 11.50
C GLN A 13 -20.13 9.38 10.39
N PHE A 14 -20.83 8.70 9.49
CA PHE A 14 -21.71 9.26 8.50
C PHE A 14 -23.16 8.92 8.88
N GLN A 15 -23.93 9.88 9.31
CA GLN A 15 -25.29 9.65 9.83
C GLN A 15 -25.30 8.54 10.92
N LYS A 16 -25.84 7.36 10.60
CA LYS A 16 -25.90 6.19 11.50
C LYS A 16 -24.75 5.18 11.28
N TYR A 17 -23.95 5.33 10.21
CA TYR A 17 -22.89 4.41 9.86
C TYR A 17 -21.55 4.89 10.42
N LYS A 18 -20.90 4.07 11.26
CA LYS A 18 -19.54 4.29 11.73
C LYS A 18 -18.55 3.73 10.71
N ALA A 19 -17.89 4.61 9.98
CA ALA A 19 -16.91 4.21 8.97
C ALA A 19 -15.58 3.80 9.60
N ILE A 20 -15.15 4.52 10.65
CA ILE A 20 -13.95 4.20 11.46
C ILE A 20 -14.24 4.52 12.92
N GLU A 21 -13.63 3.76 13.83
CA GLU A 21 -13.87 3.86 15.27
C GLU A 21 -12.55 3.71 16.05
N ASN A 22 -12.15 4.79 16.71
CA ASN A 22 -11.03 4.86 17.66
C ASN A 22 -9.69 4.33 17.09
N LEU A 23 -9.34 4.73 15.85
CA LEU A 23 -8.05 4.33 15.27
C LEU A 23 -6.90 5.11 15.94
N ASN A 24 -5.84 4.38 16.29
CA ASN A 24 -4.61 4.93 16.84
C ASN A 24 -3.43 4.30 16.10
N PHE A 25 -2.64 5.09 15.38
CA PHE A 25 -1.44 4.61 14.69
C PHE A 25 -0.49 5.76 14.38
N THR A 26 0.76 5.40 14.11
CA THR A 26 1.80 6.35 13.69
C THR A 26 2.59 5.77 12.52
N VAL A 27 3.15 6.66 11.68
CA VAL A 27 4.10 6.31 10.63
C VAL A 27 5.36 7.12 10.84
N GLU A 28 6.48 6.42 10.95
CA GLU A 28 7.79 7.04 11.11
C GLU A 28 8.33 7.57 9.78
N GLU A 29 9.28 8.51 9.85
CA GLU A 29 9.95 9.06 8.67
C GLU A 29 10.69 7.95 7.91
N GLY A 30 10.43 7.84 6.60
CA GLY A 30 11.02 6.80 5.73
C GLY A 30 10.41 5.41 5.89
N GLU A 31 9.28 5.28 6.60
CA GLU A 31 8.53 4.02 6.77
C GLU A 31 7.46 3.87 5.68
N ILE A 32 7.22 2.64 5.23
CA ILE A 32 6.02 2.25 4.49
C ILE A 32 5.04 1.60 5.45
N LEU A 33 3.94 2.27 5.76
CA LEU A 33 2.82 1.69 6.49
C LEU A 33 1.77 1.16 5.50
N GLY A 34 1.50 -0.15 5.56
CA GLY A 34 0.38 -0.78 4.88
C GLY A 34 -0.90 -0.73 5.72
N PHE A 35 -1.98 -0.19 5.16
CA PHE A 35 -3.28 -0.10 5.82
C PHE A 35 -4.25 -1.03 5.09
N LEU A 36 -4.43 -2.24 5.62
CA LEU A 36 -5.01 -3.37 4.91
C LEU A 36 -6.40 -3.71 5.42
N GLY A 37 -7.24 -4.18 4.52
CA GLY A 37 -8.57 -4.66 4.89
C GLY A 37 -9.50 -4.74 3.68
N PRO A 38 -10.67 -5.38 3.82
CA PRO A 38 -11.64 -5.53 2.74
C PRO A 38 -12.24 -4.18 2.31
N SER A 39 -12.93 -4.18 1.19
CA SER A 39 -13.71 -3.03 0.74
C SER A 39 -14.69 -2.59 1.84
N GLY A 40 -14.82 -1.28 2.04
CA GLY A 40 -15.69 -0.71 3.09
C GLY A 40 -15.12 -0.80 4.52
N SER A 41 -13.89 -1.29 4.73
CA SER A 41 -13.29 -1.32 6.08
C SER A 41 -12.88 0.05 6.64
N GLY A 42 -12.84 1.11 5.81
CA GLY A 42 -12.52 2.48 6.22
C GLY A 42 -11.19 3.02 5.69
N LYS A 43 -10.48 2.31 4.80
CA LYS A 43 -9.16 2.70 4.24
C LYS A 43 -9.20 4.09 3.59
N THR A 44 -10.00 4.26 2.56
CA THR A 44 -10.14 5.54 1.83
C THR A 44 -10.67 6.66 2.73
N THR A 45 -11.58 6.35 3.66
CA THR A 45 -12.05 7.32 4.66
C THR A 45 -10.89 7.84 5.52
N THR A 46 -9.99 6.95 5.93
CA THR A 46 -8.80 7.30 6.73
C THR A 46 -7.87 8.20 5.93
N ILE A 47 -7.55 7.87 4.66
CA ILE A 47 -6.74 8.73 3.78
C ILE A 47 -7.36 10.13 3.64
N ASN A 48 -8.66 10.22 3.39
CA ASN A 48 -9.35 11.50 3.21
C ASN A 48 -9.28 12.38 4.47
N ILE A 49 -9.30 11.78 5.67
CA ILE A 49 -9.13 12.53 6.91
C ILE A 49 -7.67 12.95 7.09
N LEU A 50 -6.73 12.04 6.88
CA LEU A 50 -5.29 12.34 6.99
C LEU A 50 -4.89 13.48 6.05
N THR A 51 -5.43 13.51 4.84
CA THR A 51 -5.13 14.55 3.84
C THR A 51 -5.96 15.84 3.99
N GLY A 52 -6.78 15.95 5.05
CA GLY A 52 -7.59 17.12 5.33
C GLY A 52 -8.81 17.31 4.43
N GLN A 53 -9.12 16.34 3.57
CA GLN A 53 -10.29 16.38 2.68
C GLN A 53 -11.60 16.06 3.41
N LEU A 54 -11.50 15.40 4.57
CA LEU A 54 -12.64 15.02 5.40
C LEU A 54 -12.35 15.30 6.86
N THR A 55 -13.28 16.02 7.53
CA THR A 55 -13.18 16.28 8.96
C THR A 55 -13.55 15.02 9.75
N PRO A 56 -12.73 14.60 10.75
CA PRO A 56 -13.08 13.49 11.64
C PRO A 56 -14.30 13.85 12.49
N SER A 57 -15.04 12.85 12.99
CA SER A 57 -16.10 13.05 13.98
C SER A 57 -15.54 13.17 15.40
N GLN A 58 -14.43 12.45 15.66
CA GLN A 58 -13.67 12.52 16.92
C GLN A 58 -12.20 12.23 16.64
N GLY A 59 -11.33 12.67 17.56
CA GLY A 59 -9.91 12.44 17.48
C GLY A 59 -9.18 13.47 16.61
N GLU A 60 -7.90 13.23 16.42
CA GLU A 60 -6.98 14.18 15.79
C GLU A 60 -6.04 13.47 14.83
N THR A 61 -5.65 14.16 13.76
CA THR A 61 -4.64 13.68 12.82
C THR A 61 -3.60 14.74 12.56
N TYR A 62 -2.35 14.29 12.42
CA TYR A 62 -1.22 15.17 12.14
C TYR A 62 -0.39 14.61 10.98
N ILE A 63 0.04 15.50 10.09
CA ILE A 63 0.98 15.22 9.00
C ILE A 63 2.08 16.27 9.04
N LEU A 64 3.35 15.81 8.93
CA LEU A 64 4.52 16.69 8.99
C LEU A 64 4.53 17.57 10.25
N GLY A 65 4.03 17.06 11.37
CA GLY A 65 3.93 17.76 12.65
C GLY A 65 2.79 18.79 12.75
N LYS A 66 1.88 18.86 11.75
CA LYS A 66 0.76 19.79 11.72
C LYS A 66 -0.57 19.06 11.70
N SER A 67 -1.60 19.65 12.32
CA SER A 67 -2.96 19.12 12.19
C SER A 67 -3.36 19.04 10.72
N SER A 68 -3.94 17.91 10.30
CA SER A 68 -4.39 17.69 8.93
C SER A 68 -5.41 18.72 8.45
N LEU A 69 -6.18 19.31 9.37
CA LEU A 69 -7.17 20.36 9.07
C LEU A 69 -6.55 21.76 8.90
N GLN A 70 -5.24 21.89 9.18
CA GLN A 70 -4.52 23.19 9.12
C GLN A 70 -3.38 23.18 8.09
N LEU A 71 -3.35 22.19 7.21
CA LEU A 71 -2.37 22.11 6.14
C LEU A 71 -2.56 23.28 5.16
N LYS A 72 -1.46 23.96 4.86
CA LYS A 72 -1.41 25.06 3.89
C LYS A 72 -0.77 24.60 2.59
N GLU A 73 -0.86 25.39 1.54
CA GLU A 73 -0.31 25.12 0.22
C GLU A 73 1.14 24.61 0.27
N LYS A 74 2.01 25.25 1.05
CA LYS A 74 3.41 24.84 1.22
C LYS A 74 3.59 23.48 1.96
N ASP A 75 2.59 23.04 2.67
CA ASP A 75 2.59 21.73 3.33
C ASP A 75 2.06 20.67 2.35
N LEU A 76 1.00 21.01 1.61
CA LEU A 76 0.41 20.18 0.56
C LEU A 76 1.41 19.91 -0.58
N SER A 77 2.28 20.89 -0.90
CA SER A 77 3.34 20.68 -1.91
C SER A 77 4.38 19.62 -1.52
N LYS A 78 4.40 19.16 -0.25
CA LYS A 78 5.27 18.08 0.25
C LYS A 78 4.53 16.74 0.36
N ILE A 79 3.29 16.69 -0.07
CA ILE A 79 2.42 15.51 -0.01
C ILE A 79 2.09 15.08 -1.43
N GLY A 80 2.31 13.81 -1.73
CA GLY A 80 1.82 13.14 -2.92
C GLY A 80 0.57 12.34 -2.58
N LEU A 81 -0.39 12.28 -3.50
CA LEU A 81 -1.65 11.58 -3.27
C LEU A 81 -2.16 10.91 -4.53
N ILE A 82 -2.46 9.62 -4.43
CA ILE A 82 -3.29 8.88 -5.37
C ILE A 82 -4.47 8.33 -4.58
N THR A 83 -5.68 8.59 -5.07
CA THR A 83 -6.91 7.95 -4.59
C THR A 83 -7.68 7.41 -5.78
N GLU A 84 -8.64 6.53 -5.54
CA GLU A 84 -9.55 5.99 -6.55
C GLU A 84 -10.21 7.09 -7.40
N ASN A 85 -10.48 8.26 -6.78
CA ASN A 85 -11.09 9.42 -7.43
C ASN A 85 -10.07 10.41 -8.03
N SER A 86 -8.79 10.01 -8.16
CA SER A 86 -7.76 10.86 -8.74
C SER A 86 -8.04 11.12 -10.23
N GLY A 87 -8.59 12.27 -10.53
CA GLY A 87 -8.94 12.68 -11.90
C GLY A 87 -7.72 13.08 -12.75
N PHE A 88 -7.89 13.08 -14.05
CA PHE A 88 -6.94 13.58 -15.02
C PHE A 88 -7.70 14.27 -16.16
N TYR A 89 -7.00 15.07 -16.95
CA TYR A 89 -7.61 15.77 -18.09
C TYR A 89 -7.65 14.84 -19.31
N GLU A 90 -8.80 14.25 -19.58
CA GLU A 90 -9.00 13.21 -20.59
C GLU A 90 -8.59 13.66 -22.01
N LYS A 91 -8.87 14.90 -22.36
CA LYS A 91 -8.58 15.50 -23.67
C LYS A 91 -7.16 16.04 -23.83
N LEU A 92 -6.35 15.99 -22.78
CA LEU A 92 -4.93 16.28 -22.85
C LEU A 92 -4.12 15.00 -23.08
N THR A 93 -2.93 15.16 -23.66
CA THR A 93 -2.00 14.05 -23.77
C THR A 93 -1.48 13.63 -22.40
N LEU A 94 -0.89 12.43 -22.29
CA LEU A 94 -0.20 12.00 -21.09
C LEU A 94 0.84 13.04 -20.64
N HIS A 95 1.66 13.51 -21.57
CA HIS A 95 2.68 14.52 -21.30
C HIS A 95 2.07 15.84 -20.80
N ASP A 96 1.00 16.34 -21.45
CA ASP A 96 0.39 17.61 -21.05
C ASP A 96 -0.26 17.53 -19.66
N ASN A 97 -0.84 16.37 -19.30
CA ASN A 97 -1.31 16.12 -17.96
C ASN A 97 -0.19 16.27 -16.92
N LEU A 98 0.98 15.70 -17.17
CA LEU A 98 2.14 15.79 -16.27
C LEU A 98 2.77 17.18 -16.28
N LEU A 99 2.85 17.82 -17.47
CA LEU A 99 3.39 19.16 -17.65
C LEU A 99 2.62 20.22 -16.82
N PHE A 100 1.30 20.07 -16.73
CA PHE A 100 0.48 20.96 -15.88
C PHE A 100 0.99 20.97 -14.45
N PHE A 101 1.20 19.79 -13.84
CA PHE A 101 1.70 19.66 -12.47
C PHE A 101 3.18 20.06 -12.35
N ALA A 102 3.99 19.78 -13.36
CA ALA A 102 5.37 20.22 -13.39
C ALA A 102 5.52 21.73 -13.30
N LYS A 103 4.71 22.46 -14.06
CA LYS A 103 4.67 23.93 -14.00
C LYS A 103 4.21 24.41 -12.62
N LEU A 104 3.20 23.76 -12.04
CA LEU A 104 2.69 24.11 -10.72
C LEU A 104 3.77 23.99 -9.64
N TYR A 105 4.60 22.95 -9.70
CA TYR A 105 5.66 22.69 -8.73
C TYR A 105 7.04 23.20 -9.17
N ASN A 106 7.14 23.89 -10.31
CA ASN A 106 8.39 24.42 -10.86
C ASN A 106 9.46 23.33 -11.08
N VAL A 107 9.05 22.21 -11.65
CA VAL A 107 9.89 21.05 -11.94
C VAL A 107 10.33 21.04 -13.40
N SER A 108 11.56 20.61 -13.69
CA SER A 108 12.09 20.58 -15.05
C SER A 108 11.42 19.51 -15.92
N LEU A 109 11.35 19.77 -17.23
CA LEU A 109 10.81 18.82 -18.22
C LEU A 109 11.64 17.54 -18.29
N ASP A 110 12.96 17.65 -18.19
CA ASP A 110 13.86 16.49 -18.22
C ASP A 110 13.56 15.51 -17.08
N TYR A 111 13.18 16.02 -15.91
CA TYR A 111 12.79 15.17 -14.78
C TYR A 111 11.48 14.42 -15.04
N ILE A 112 10.50 15.05 -15.73
CA ILE A 112 9.26 14.39 -16.09
C ILE A 112 9.52 13.31 -17.14
N ASP A 113 10.35 13.62 -18.13
CA ASP A 113 10.74 12.66 -19.17
C ASP A 113 11.45 11.44 -18.55
N ASP A 114 12.31 11.67 -17.55
CA ASP A 114 12.97 10.61 -16.79
C ASP A 114 11.93 9.76 -16.03
N LEU A 115 11.02 10.38 -15.29
CA LEU A 115 9.95 9.65 -14.59
C LEU A 115 9.09 8.83 -15.57
N MET A 116 8.73 9.39 -16.73
CA MET A 116 7.97 8.65 -17.75
C MET A 116 8.74 7.45 -18.29
N LYS A 117 10.06 7.58 -18.50
CA LYS A 117 10.92 6.46 -18.93
C LYS A 117 10.95 5.35 -17.87
N ARG A 118 11.12 5.71 -16.62
CA ARG A 118 11.20 4.77 -15.49
C ARG A 118 9.93 3.93 -15.31
N VAL A 119 8.77 4.49 -15.59
CA VAL A 119 7.50 3.76 -15.55
C VAL A 119 7.05 3.22 -16.92
N GLY A 120 7.90 3.28 -17.96
CA GLY A 120 7.59 2.76 -19.28
C GLY A 120 6.45 3.51 -20.01
N LEU A 121 6.32 4.81 -19.78
CA LEU A 121 5.27 5.64 -20.41
C LEU A 121 5.79 6.61 -21.46
N TYR A 122 7.10 6.77 -21.60
CA TYR A 122 7.69 7.81 -22.45
C TYR A 122 7.26 7.73 -23.92
N ASP A 123 7.17 6.53 -24.49
CA ASP A 123 6.77 6.33 -25.89
C ASP A 123 5.29 6.68 -26.13
N HIS A 124 4.48 6.66 -25.08
CA HIS A 124 3.07 7.00 -25.09
C HIS A 124 2.77 8.46 -24.72
N ARG A 125 3.80 9.30 -24.54
CA ARG A 125 3.64 10.68 -24.04
C ARG A 125 2.72 11.58 -24.85
N LYS A 126 2.56 11.30 -26.16
CA LYS A 126 1.66 12.02 -27.09
C LYS A 126 0.25 11.42 -27.17
N THR A 127 -0.02 10.32 -26.49
CA THR A 127 -1.32 9.67 -26.47
C THR A 127 -2.28 10.46 -25.57
N LEU A 128 -3.52 10.68 -26.04
CA LEU A 128 -4.57 11.29 -25.22
C LEU A 128 -4.86 10.43 -24.00
N ALA A 129 -5.06 11.06 -22.84
CA ALA A 129 -5.25 10.33 -21.58
C ALA A 129 -6.50 9.43 -21.57
N GLU A 130 -7.57 9.81 -22.29
CA GLU A 130 -8.75 8.95 -22.45
C GLU A 130 -8.44 7.61 -23.14
N LYS A 131 -7.41 7.57 -24.02
CA LYS A 131 -7.01 6.39 -24.81
C LYS A 131 -5.98 5.50 -24.10
N LEU A 132 -5.50 5.90 -22.93
CA LEU A 132 -4.57 5.11 -22.15
C LEU A 132 -5.27 3.89 -21.54
N SER A 133 -4.55 2.75 -21.45
CA SER A 133 -5.02 1.59 -20.69
C SER A 133 -5.12 1.92 -19.18
N THR A 134 -5.85 1.11 -18.43
CA THR A 134 -5.95 1.27 -16.97
C THR A 134 -4.57 1.33 -16.30
N GLY A 135 -3.67 0.41 -16.66
CA GLY A 135 -2.31 0.39 -16.12
C GLY A 135 -1.46 1.60 -16.54
N MET A 136 -1.66 2.14 -17.74
CA MET A 136 -0.99 3.38 -18.16
C MET A 136 -1.52 4.60 -17.39
N LYS A 137 -2.83 4.67 -17.17
CA LYS A 137 -3.45 5.72 -16.35
C LYS A 137 -2.93 5.69 -14.93
N GLN A 138 -2.86 4.50 -14.31
CA GLN A 138 -2.36 4.33 -12.95
C GLN A 138 -0.90 4.77 -12.83
N ARG A 139 -0.03 4.37 -13.76
CA ARG A 139 1.37 4.82 -13.80
C ARG A 139 1.49 6.34 -14.01
N MET A 140 0.66 6.93 -14.84
CA MET A 140 0.61 8.39 -15.04
C MET A 140 0.22 9.11 -13.73
N LEU A 141 -0.79 8.60 -13.01
CA LEU A 141 -1.22 9.15 -11.72
C LEU A 141 -0.10 9.02 -10.68
N LEU A 142 0.64 7.91 -10.68
CA LEU A 142 1.79 7.73 -9.79
C LEU A 142 2.90 8.75 -10.10
N VAL A 143 3.28 8.92 -11.37
CA VAL A 143 4.25 9.95 -11.77
C VAL A 143 3.79 11.33 -11.31
N ARG A 144 2.50 11.66 -11.50
CA ARG A 144 1.93 12.94 -11.04
C ARG A 144 2.06 13.13 -9.53
N ALA A 145 1.81 12.08 -8.74
CA ALA A 145 1.86 12.16 -7.28
C ALA A 145 3.29 12.32 -6.72
N ILE A 146 4.31 11.97 -7.50
CA ILE A 146 5.72 12.06 -7.08
C ILE A 146 6.49 13.22 -7.74
N ILE A 147 5.88 13.93 -8.68
CA ILE A 147 6.51 15.06 -9.40
C ILE A 147 7.14 16.08 -8.45
N ASN A 148 6.45 16.41 -7.35
CA ASN A 148 6.89 17.38 -6.35
C ASN A 148 7.92 16.83 -5.35
N LYS A 149 8.42 15.59 -5.54
CA LYS A 149 9.33 14.89 -4.61
C LYS A 149 8.79 14.92 -3.18
N PRO A 150 7.63 14.30 -2.93
CA PRO A 150 6.92 14.43 -1.68
C PRO A 150 7.70 13.84 -0.50
N LYS A 151 7.55 14.44 0.69
CA LYS A 151 8.01 13.83 1.95
C LYS A 151 7.06 12.74 2.45
N VAL A 152 5.76 12.89 2.15
CA VAL A 152 4.72 11.91 2.48
C VAL A 152 3.94 11.58 1.22
N LEU A 153 3.77 10.30 0.93
CA LEU A 153 3.04 9.79 -0.22
C LEU A 153 1.90 8.89 0.24
N PHE A 154 0.68 9.23 -0.16
CA PHE A 154 -0.51 8.41 0.04
C PHE A 154 -0.86 7.67 -1.24
N LEU A 155 -1.00 6.35 -1.16
CA LEU A 155 -1.32 5.47 -2.27
C LEU A 155 -2.55 4.64 -1.90
N ASP A 156 -3.68 4.91 -2.55
CA ASP A 156 -4.91 4.14 -2.36
C ASP A 156 -5.00 3.10 -3.49
N GLU A 157 -4.79 1.82 -3.15
CA GLU A 157 -4.85 0.66 -4.06
C GLU A 157 -3.98 0.84 -5.33
N PRO A 158 -2.67 1.13 -5.24
CA PRO A 158 -1.86 1.59 -6.37
C PRO A 158 -1.68 0.57 -7.48
N THR A 159 -1.86 -0.72 -7.21
CA THR A 159 -1.67 -1.81 -8.17
C THR A 159 -2.96 -2.55 -8.52
N SER A 160 -4.10 -2.09 -7.98
CA SER A 160 -5.39 -2.73 -8.22
C SER A 160 -5.74 -2.79 -9.71
N GLY A 161 -6.09 -4.00 -10.19
CA GLY A 161 -6.46 -4.22 -11.59
C GLY A 161 -5.31 -4.18 -12.59
N LEU A 162 -4.06 -4.22 -12.13
CA LEU A 162 -2.87 -4.23 -12.97
C LEU A 162 -2.37 -5.66 -13.23
N ASP A 163 -1.70 -5.83 -14.36
CA ASP A 163 -0.96 -7.06 -14.63
C ASP A 163 0.29 -7.18 -13.73
N PRO A 164 0.80 -8.40 -13.48
CA PRO A 164 1.92 -8.63 -12.58
C PRO A 164 3.20 -7.85 -12.95
N SER A 165 3.50 -7.68 -14.24
CA SER A 165 4.69 -6.96 -14.70
C SER A 165 4.59 -5.48 -14.39
N THR A 166 3.41 -4.88 -14.64
CA THR A 166 3.14 -3.49 -14.30
C THR A 166 3.18 -3.27 -12.79
N SER A 167 2.61 -4.18 -11.99
CA SER A 167 2.67 -4.12 -10.53
C SER A 167 4.11 -4.14 -10.00
N GLN A 168 4.96 -5.03 -10.54
CA GLN A 168 6.38 -5.08 -10.18
C GLN A 168 7.11 -3.75 -10.46
N THR A 169 6.81 -3.10 -11.58
CA THR A 169 7.38 -1.78 -11.90
C THR A 169 7.00 -0.72 -10.87
N ILE A 170 5.73 -0.71 -10.46
CA ILE A 170 5.23 0.19 -9.40
C ILE A 170 5.88 -0.14 -8.06
N HIS A 171 5.97 -1.42 -7.68
CA HIS A 171 6.62 -1.86 -6.45
C HIS A 171 8.10 -1.41 -6.39
N ALA A 172 8.84 -1.56 -7.48
CA ALA A 172 10.23 -1.11 -7.56
C ALA A 172 10.34 0.41 -7.32
N LEU A 173 9.45 1.20 -7.95
CA LEU A 173 9.42 2.66 -7.78
C LEU A 173 9.04 3.06 -6.34
N ILE A 174 8.08 2.39 -5.72
CA ILE A 174 7.69 2.63 -4.32
C ILE A 174 8.87 2.37 -3.37
N LYS A 175 9.60 1.26 -3.55
CA LYS A 175 10.78 0.93 -2.76
C LYS A 175 11.88 1.99 -2.91
N GLU A 176 12.15 2.41 -4.14
CA GLU A 176 13.13 3.45 -4.41
C GLU A 176 12.76 4.78 -3.77
N LEU A 177 11.49 5.19 -3.82
CA LEU A 177 11.01 6.41 -3.15
C LEU A 177 11.24 6.33 -1.64
N LYS A 178 11.00 5.18 -1.01
CA LYS A 178 11.31 4.94 0.40
C LYS A 178 12.80 5.07 0.67
N GLU A 179 13.65 4.44 -0.14
CA GLU A 179 15.12 4.52 0.00
C GLU A 179 15.64 5.96 -0.09
N HIS A 180 14.95 6.83 -0.83
CA HIS A 180 15.20 8.26 -0.90
C HIS A 180 14.53 9.08 0.22
N GLY A 181 13.95 8.42 1.24
CA GLY A 181 13.41 9.04 2.43
C GLY A 181 11.95 9.48 2.35
N THR A 182 11.21 9.07 1.32
CA THR A 182 9.75 9.31 1.28
C THR A 182 9.05 8.39 2.27
N THR A 183 8.20 8.95 3.13
CA THR A 183 7.29 8.20 4.01
C THR A 183 6.03 7.85 3.25
N ILE A 184 5.61 6.59 3.28
CA ILE A 184 4.53 6.10 2.43
C ILE A 184 3.40 5.50 3.27
N PHE A 185 2.18 5.97 3.04
CA PHE A 185 0.95 5.37 3.54
C PHE A 185 0.26 4.66 2.38
N LEU A 186 0.26 3.34 2.41
CA LEU A 186 -0.27 2.47 1.36
C LEU A 186 -1.55 1.80 1.83
N THR A 187 -2.65 1.91 1.07
CA THR A 187 -3.79 1.03 1.29
C THR A 187 -3.83 -0.04 0.23
N THR A 188 -4.17 -1.25 0.64
CA THR A 188 -4.39 -2.35 -0.29
C THR A 188 -5.28 -3.43 0.35
N HIS A 189 -5.91 -4.23 -0.47
CA HIS A 189 -6.54 -5.49 -0.07
C HIS A 189 -5.64 -6.70 -0.42
N ASP A 190 -4.56 -6.47 -1.18
CA ASP A 190 -3.59 -7.51 -1.52
C ASP A 190 -2.56 -7.68 -0.39
N MET A 191 -2.73 -8.77 0.37
CA MET A 191 -1.84 -9.11 1.48
C MET A 191 -0.42 -9.49 1.02
N HIS A 192 -0.28 -9.98 -0.21
CA HIS A 192 1.02 -10.29 -0.79
C HIS A 192 1.79 -9.00 -1.10
N GLU A 193 1.14 -8.00 -1.71
CA GLU A 193 1.72 -6.67 -1.92
C GLU A 193 2.24 -6.07 -0.61
N ALA A 194 1.40 -6.13 0.44
CA ALA A 194 1.78 -5.61 1.75
C ALA A 194 2.99 -6.33 2.36
N THR A 195 3.07 -7.66 2.19
CA THR A 195 4.22 -8.44 2.67
C THR A 195 5.53 -8.02 1.99
N ILE A 196 5.47 -7.65 0.70
CA ILE A 196 6.64 -7.27 -0.11
C ILE A 196 7.10 -5.83 0.15
N LEU A 197 6.15 -4.91 0.40
CA LEU A 197 6.42 -3.48 0.40
C LEU A 197 6.52 -2.88 1.80
N CYS A 198 5.68 -3.34 2.74
CA CYS A 198 5.46 -2.61 3.99
C CYS A 198 6.44 -2.99 5.08
N ASP A 199 6.94 -1.98 5.79
CA ASP A 199 7.74 -2.18 7.02
C ASP A 199 6.83 -2.54 8.20
N LYS A 200 5.67 -1.92 8.25
CA LYS A 200 4.62 -2.14 9.24
C LYS A 200 3.27 -2.21 8.54
N ILE A 201 2.37 -3.01 9.06
CA ILE A 201 0.99 -3.10 8.58
C ILE A 201 -0.01 -2.89 9.72
N VAL A 202 -1.18 -2.38 9.34
CA VAL A 202 -2.38 -2.27 10.18
C VAL A 202 -3.49 -3.03 9.47
N LEU A 203 -4.03 -4.04 10.12
CA LEU A 203 -5.17 -4.81 9.62
C LEU A 203 -6.47 -4.16 10.11
N LEU A 204 -7.30 -3.72 9.17
CA LEU A 204 -8.54 -3.00 9.43
C LEU A 204 -9.75 -3.86 9.08
N ASN A 205 -10.69 -3.99 10.02
CA ASN A 205 -11.97 -4.65 9.79
C ASN A 205 -13.11 -3.84 10.41
N LYS A 206 -14.16 -3.57 9.62
CA LYS A 206 -15.36 -2.83 10.08
C LYS A 206 -15.02 -1.56 10.85
N GLY A 207 -14.07 -0.79 10.34
CA GLY A 207 -13.65 0.50 10.93
C GLY A 207 -12.76 0.40 12.15
N LYS A 208 -12.26 -0.77 12.53
CA LYS A 208 -11.40 -0.99 13.71
C LYS A 208 -10.09 -1.66 13.32
N ILE A 209 -9.02 -1.30 14.01
CA ILE A 209 -7.75 -2.03 13.93
C ILE A 209 -7.94 -3.36 14.67
N VAL A 210 -7.68 -4.47 13.98
CA VAL A 210 -7.76 -5.83 14.54
C VAL A 210 -6.38 -6.38 14.89
N GLU A 211 -5.34 -5.93 14.19
CA GLU A 211 -3.95 -6.28 14.48
C GLU A 211 -3.02 -5.26 13.81
N GLU A 212 -1.81 -5.08 14.35
CA GLU A 212 -0.74 -4.29 13.74
C GLU A 212 0.63 -4.86 14.07
N GLY A 213 1.59 -4.64 13.19
CA GLY A 213 2.98 -5.09 13.39
C GLY A 213 3.74 -5.19 12.09
N LYS A 214 4.98 -5.67 12.14
CA LYS A 214 5.74 -5.99 10.94
C LYS A 214 5.21 -7.29 10.32
N PRO A 215 5.09 -7.38 9.00
CA PRO A 215 4.59 -8.58 8.34
C PRO A 215 5.23 -9.87 8.84
N ALA A 216 6.57 -9.91 8.89
CA ALA A 216 7.31 -11.09 9.33
C ALA A 216 7.04 -11.45 10.81
N GLU A 217 6.93 -10.44 11.70
CA GLU A 217 6.63 -10.67 13.12
C GLU A 217 5.22 -11.22 13.31
N LEU A 218 4.25 -10.72 12.54
CA LEU A 218 2.87 -11.23 12.57
C LEU A 218 2.80 -12.67 12.06
N ILE A 219 3.45 -12.98 10.94
CA ILE A 219 3.52 -14.34 10.41
C ILE A 219 4.09 -15.29 11.48
N GLN A 220 5.19 -14.92 12.16
CA GLN A 220 5.76 -15.73 13.23
C GLN A 220 4.83 -15.85 14.44
N LYS A 221 4.17 -14.76 14.87
CA LYS A 221 3.23 -14.73 16.00
C LYS A 221 2.07 -15.73 15.80
N TYR A 222 1.55 -15.81 14.59
CA TYR A 222 0.41 -16.67 14.26
C TYR A 222 0.80 -18.05 13.72
N ASN A 223 2.09 -18.32 13.47
CA ASN A 223 2.61 -19.64 13.09
C ASN A 223 2.75 -20.55 14.35
N THR A 224 1.62 -20.86 14.96
CA THR A 224 1.58 -21.70 16.18
C THR A 224 1.88 -23.18 15.91
N ASN A 225 1.47 -23.67 14.76
CA ASN A 225 1.68 -25.05 14.29
C ASN A 225 2.73 -25.05 13.18
N LYS A 226 4.01 -25.14 13.56
CA LYS A 226 5.11 -25.18 12.59
C LYS A 226 5.01 -26.43 11.73
N MET A 227 4.41 -26.31 10.54
CA MET A 227 4.23 -27.39 9.59
C MET A 227 5.18 -27.23 8.40
N VAL A 228 5.55 -28.33 7.78
CA VAL A 228 6.31 -28.35 6.53
C VAL A 228 5.64 -29.26 5.51
N LYS A 229 5.67 -28.83 4.26
CA LYS A 229 5.25 -29.60 3.11
C LYS A 229 6.49 -30.26 2.51
N VAL A 230 6.50 -31.58 2.51
CA VAL A 230 7.56 -32.41 1.91
C VAL A 230 7.03 -32.98 0.59
N THR A 231 7.71 -32.69 -0.51
CA THR A 231 7.43 -33.26 -1.83
C THR A 231 8.51 -34.29 -2.14
N TYR A 232 8.10 -35.52 -2.42
CA TYR A 232 9.00 -36.63 -2.77
C TYR A 232 9.25 -36.68 -4.28
N CYS A 233 10.35 -37.32 -4.71
CA CYS A 233 10.67 -37.54 -6.12
C CYS A 233 9.59 -38.34 -6.87
N SER A 234 8.79 -39.12 -6.15
CA SER A 234 7.61 -39.83 -6.68
C SER A 234 6.43 -38.91 -7.04
N GLY A 235 6.51 -37.60 -6.71
CA GLY A 235 5.41 -36.66 -6.84
C GLY A 235 4.42 -36.69 -5.65
N GLN A 236 4.63 -37.56 -4.66
CA GLN A 236 3.80 -37.57 -3.45
C GLN A 236 4.11 -36.39 -2.56
N GLU A 237 3.06 -35.73 -2.00
CA GLU A 237 3.19 -34.63 -1.06
C GLU A 237 2.69 -35.06 0.32
N LYS A 238 3.40 -34.64 1.35
CA LYS A 238 3.00 -34.79 2.76
C LYS A 238 3.18 -33.49 3.51
N VAL A 239 2.20 -33.12 4.35
CA VAL A 239 2.33 -32.02 5.31
C VAL A 239 2.50 -32.65 6.69
N ILE A 240 3.62 -32.36 7.35
CA ILE A 240 3.99 -32.90 8.65
C ILE A 240 4.45 -31.79 9.60
N PRO A 241 4.37 -32.01 10.92
CA PRO A 241 5.00 -31.10 11.89
C PRO A 241 6.51 -30.98 11.63
N PHE A 242 7.05 -29.76 11.78
CA PHE A 242 8.49 -29.53 11.63
C PHE A 242 9.33 -30.42 12.54
N SER A 243 8.83 -30.76 13.75
CA SER A 243 9.47 -31.65 14.70
C SER A 243 9.61 -33.11 14.19
N GLU A 244 8.81 -33.51 13.22
CA GLU A 244 8.84 -34.88 12.65
C GLU A 244 9.80 -35.01 11.47
N LEU A 245 10.43 -33.91 11.00
CA LEU A 245 11.44 -33.99 9.92
C LEU A 245 12.57 -34.97 10.22
N ASN A 246 12.96 -35.08 11.49
CA ASN A 246 14.03 -35.99 11.92
C ASN A 246 13.65 -37.50 11.80
N HIS A 247 12.36 -37.78 11.63
CA HIS A 247 11.88 -39.17 11.49
C HIS A 247 11.78 -39.62 10.02
N ILE A 248 12.12 -38.72 9.07
CA ILE A 248 12.14 -39.08 7.65
C ILE A 248 13.41 -39.89 7.38
N THR A 249 13.25 -41.21 7.14
CA THR A 249 14.36 -42.10 6.87
C THR A 249 14.85 -42.07 5.42
N ALA A 250 13.98 -41.71 4.48
CA ALA A 250 14.26 -41.66 3.05
C ALA A 250 14.54 -40.21 2.56
N ILE A 251 15.54 -39.55 3.13
CA ILE A 251 15.90 -38.15 2.77
C ILE A 251 16.28 -38.04 1.29
N GLN A 252 16.89 -39.04 0.72
CA GLN A 252 17.29 -39.10 -0.70
C GLN A 252 16.11 -39.08 -1.68
N ASP A 253 14.90 -39.43 -1.21
CA ASP A 253 13.68 -39.41 -2.02
C ASP A 253 12.94 -38.08 -1.93
N ILE A 254 13.43 -37.13 -1.15
CA ILE A 254 12.85 -35.82 -1.02
C ILE A 254 13.31 -34.92 -2.16
N GLN A 255 12.34 -34.35 -2.89
CA GLN A 255 12.58 -33.35 -3.92
C GLN A 255 12.65 -31.92 -3.35
N THR A 256 11.68 -31.56 -2.50
CA THR A 256 11.64 -30.21 -1.86
C THR A 256 11.01 -30.29 -0.47
N ILE A 257 11.41 -29.32 0.37
CA ILE A 257 10.77 -29.04 1.66
C ILE A 257 10.41 -27.56 1.69
N HIS A 258 9.15 -27.27 1.97
CA HIS A 258 8.67 -25.89 2.10
C HIS A 258 8.04 -25.68 3.48
N SER A 259 8.31 -24.55 4.13
CA SER A 259 7.57 -24.13 5.34
C SER A 259 6.12 -23.84 4.99
N CYS A 260 5.19 -24.25 5.86
CA CYS A 260 3.75 -23.91 5.76
C CYS A 260 3.42 -22.80 6.74
N GLU A 261 4.06 -21.65 6.57
CA GLU A 261 3.76 -20.47 7.36
C GLU A 261 2.41 -19.87 6.96
N PRO A 262 1.61 -19.35 7.90
CA PRO A 262 0.38 -18.66 7.56
C PRO A 262 0.69 -17.39 6.75
N THR A 263 -0.13 -17.12 5.77
CA THR A 263 -0.10 -15.84 5.05
C THR A 263 -0.78 -14.75 5.88
N LEU A 264 -0.56 -13.48 5.56
CA LEU A 264 -1.32 -12.38 6.17
C LEU A 264 -2.83 -12.53 5.93
N GLU A 265 -3.24 -13.13 4.81
CA GLU A 265 -4.64 -13.44 4.52
C GLU A 265 -5.21 -14.48 5.49
N ASP A 266 -4.47 -15.56 5.76
CA ASP A 266 -4.88 -16.57 6.75
C ASP A 266 -5.02 -15.96 8.13
N ILE A 267 -4.08 -15.09 8.52
CA ILE A 267 -4.12 -14.35 9.79
C ILE A 267 -5.36 -13.46 9.85
N PHE A 268 -5.64 -12.71 8.79
CA PHE A 268 -6.83 -11.85 8.74
C PHE A 268 -8.13 -12.66 8.86
N ILE A 269 -8.24 -13.78 8.15
CA ILE A 269 -9.39 -14.70 8.24
C ILE A 269 -9.54 -15.23 9.67
N GLN A 270 -8.43 -15.66 10.29
CA GLN A 270 -8.45 -16.16 11.67
C GLN A 270 -8.95 -15.10 12.67
N LEU A 271 -8.52 -13.85 12.52
CA LEU A 271 -8.89 -12.74 13.42
C LEU A 271 -10.33 -12.25 13.23
N THR A 272 -10.86 -12.32 12.03
CA THR A 272 -12.13 -11.68 11.68
C THR A 272 -13.28 -12.66 11.42
N GLY A 273 -12.97 -13.94 11.22
CA GLY A 273 -13.93 -14.97 10.80
C GLY A 273 -14.52 -14.75 9.40
N GLY A 274 -14.00 -13.79 8.64
CA GLY A 274 -14.51 -13.41 7.33
C GLY A 274 -13.47 -13.53 6.24
N LYS A 275 -13.86 -14.01 5.04
CA LYS A 275 -13.00 -13.95 3.86
C LYS A 275 -12.88 -12.50 3.39
N LEU A 276 -11.69 -12.13 2.88
CA LEU A 276 -11.55 -10.95 2.03
C LEU A 276 -12.39 -11.22 0.78
N ASN A 277 -13.54 -10.57 0.66
CA ASN A 277 -14.28 -10.61 -0.60
C ASN A 277 -13.45 -9.85 -1.63
N VAL A 278 -12.87 -10.57 -2.56
CA VAL A 278 -12.21 -10.06 -3.76
C VAL A 278 -13.28 -9.56 -4.73
#